data_add8a6d9a985c7feaefc3634862a1bf1
#
_entry.id   add8a6d9a985c7feaefc3634862a1bf1
#
_cell.length_a   1.000
_cell.length_b   1.000
_cell.length_c   1.000
_cell.angle_alpha   90.00
_cell.angle_beta   90.00
_cell.angle_gamma   90.00
#
_symmetry.space_group_name_H-M   'P 1'
#
loop_
_entity.id
_entity.type
_entity.pdbx_description
1 polymer ?
#
loop_
_entity_poly.entity_id
_entity_poly.type
_entity_poly.pdbx_seq_one_letter_code
_entity_poly.pdbx_strand_id
1 'polypeptide(L)'
;MKKKLLFVTIILILLAGVLYYISLPDYLVFNSMSFSNGANRDTELQVIVYQYWNIDEVVAEIKAEHNQINGTPTILTINLYHSKWSFRNGYEPFYSTTINYN
;
A
#
# COMPACT_ATOMS: atom_id res chain seq x y z
N MET A 1 25.56 25.95 -26.92
CA MET A 1 24.16 25.56 -27.17
C MET A 1 23.86 24.12 -26.73
N LYS A 2 24.76 23.18 -27.04
CA LYS A 2 24.52 21.76 -26.66
C LYS A 2 24.42 21.55 -25.13
N LYS A 3 25.17 22.32 -24.34
CA LYS A 3 25.12 22.21 -22.87
C LYS A 3 23.82 22.69 -22.28
N LYS A 4 23.23 23.74 -22.82
CA LYS A 4 21.95 24.25 -22.37
C LYS A 4 20.81 23.29 -22.70
N LEU A 5 20.85 22.68 -23.88
CA LEU A 5 19.86 21.71 -24.29
C LEU A 5 19.91 20.45 -23.40
N LEU A 6 21.13 19.97 -23.11
CA LEU A 6 21.31 18.84 -22.20
C LEU A 6 20.79 19.15 -20.81
N PHE A 7 21.06 20.34 -20.27
CA PHE A 7 20.61 20.77 -18.96
C PHE A 7 19.09 20.83 -18.89
N VAL A 8 18.44 21.41 -19.90
CA VAL A 8 16.98 21.48 -19.99
C VAL A 8 16.37 20.06 -20.04
N THR A 9 16.97 19.16 -20.81
CA THR A 9 16.50 17.78 -20.93
C THR A 9 16.57 17.06 -19.58
N ILE A 10 17.65 17.22 -18.83
CA ILE A 10 17.81 16.63 -17.50
C ILE A 10 16.75 17.16 -16.54
N ILE A 11 16.48 18.46 -16.56
CA ILE A 11 15.44 19.06 -15.71
C ILE A 11 14.07 18.50 -16.04
N LEU A 12 13.74 18.35 -17.33
CA LEU A 12 12.46 17.79 -17.75
C LEU A 12 12.29 16.34 -17.29
N ILE A 13 13.33 15.54 -17.36
CA ILE A 13 13.32 14.15 -16.90
C ILE A 13 13.10 14.09 -15.38
N LEU A 14 13.78 14.95 -14.62
CA LEU A 14 13.62 15.01 -13.18
C LEU A 14 12.21 15.44 -12.79
N LEU A 15 11.65 16.45 -13.47
CA LEU A 15 10.29 16.88 -13.22
C LEU A 15 9.27 15.78 -13.53
N ALA A 16 9.45 15.06 -14.62
CA ALA A 16 8.58 13.96 -14.99
C ALA A 16 8.62 12.84 -13.92
N GLY A 17 9.81 12.53 -13.42
CA GLY A 17 9.98 11.53 -12.36
C GLY A 17 9.30 11.94 -11.06
N VAL A 18 9.44 13.22 -10.66
CA VAL A 18 8.80 13.75 -9.46
C VAL A 18 7.28 13.73 -9.59
N LEU A 19 6.77 14.16 -10.74
CA LEU A 19 5.32 14.15 -11.00
C LEU A 19 4.76 12.74 -11.00
N TYR A 20 5.49 11.79 -11.57
CA TYR A 20 5.09 10.38 -11.54
C TYR A 20 5.01 9.86 -10.11
N TYR A 21 6.03 10.12 -9.29
CA TYR A 21 6.07 9.69 -7.90
C TYR A 21 4.91 10.30 -7.08
N ILE A 22 4.64 11.59 -7.26
CA ILE A 22 3.56 12.28 -6.55
C ILE A 22 2.19 11.75 -7.00
N SER A 23 2.06 11.33 -8.26
CA SER A 23 0.80 10.82 -8.80
C SER A 23 0.49 9.38 -8.36
N LEU A 24 1.46 8.65 -7.79
CA LEU A 24 1.22 7.31 -7.29
C LEU A 24 0.26 7.36 -6.09
N PRO A 25 -0.65 6.39 -5.99
CA PRO A 25 -1.50 6.30 -4.79
C PRO A 25 -0.64 6.00 -3.57
N ASP A 26 -1.17 6.30 -2.38
CA ASP A 26 -0.46 6.01 -1.14
C ASP A 26 -0.28 4.51 -0.96
N TYR A 27 -1.26 3.73 -1.36
CA TYR A 27 -1.23 2.28 -1.25
C TYR A 27 -2.12 1.62 -2.30
N LEU A 28 -1.91 0.31 -2.48
CA LEU A 28 -2.76 -0.52 -3.36
C LEU A 28 -2.99 -1.86 -2.67
N VAL A 29 -4.25 -2.18 -2.40
CA VAL A 29 -4.62 -3.51 -1.92
C VAL A 29 -4.64 -4.46 -3.11
N PHE A 30 -3.68 -5.37 -3.19
CA PHE A 30 -3.54 -6.27 -4.34
C PHE A 30 -4.08 -7.67 -4.06
N ASN A 31 -4.34 -8.00 -2.81
CA ASN A 31 -4.93 -9.28 -2.44
C ASN A 31 -5.71 -9.13 -1.14
N SER A 32 -6.85 -9.78 -1.07
CA SER A 32 -7.71 -9.79 0.10
C SER A 32 -8.29 -11.19 0.29
N MET A 33 -8.14 -11.72 1.50
CA MET A 33 -8.69 -13.03 1.86
C MET A 33 -9.55 -12.88 3.09
N SER A 34 -10.75 -13.47 3.05
CA SER A 34 -11.66 -13.48 4.19
C SER A 34 -12.05 -14.91 4.51
N PHE A 35 -11.98 -15.26 5.77
CA PHE A 35 -12.38 -16.57 6.29
C PHE A 35 -13.52 -16.37 7.27
N SER A 36 -14.68 -16.96 6.97
CA SER A 36 -15.84 -16.88 7.84
C SER A 36 -16.01 -18.21 8.56
N ASN A 37 -16.19 -18.14 9.88
CA ASN A 37 -16.45 -19.31 10.71
C ASN A 37 -17.54 -18.95 11.73
N GLY A 38 -18.79 -19.27 11.38
CA GLY A 38 -19.92 -18.89 12.22
C GLY A 38 -20.11 -17.38 12.26
N ALA A 39 -20.08 -16.80 13.46
CA ALA A 39 -20.21 -15.35 13.65
C ALA A 39 -18.91 -14.57 13.43
N ASN A 40 -17.79 -15.27 13.27
CA ASN A 40 -16.48 -14.67 13.13
C ASN A 40 -16.08 -14.55 11.68
N ARG A 41 -15.44 -13.43 11.34
CA ARG A 41 -14.87 -13.20 10.01
C ARG A 41 -13.45 -12.64 10.16
N ASP A 42 -12.47 -13.43 9.77
CA ASP A 42 -11.07 -13.01 9.77
C ASP A 42 -10.70 -12.58 8.35
N THR A 43 -10.20 -11.37 8.22
CA THR A 43 -9.82 -10.80 6.93
C THR A 43 -8.34 -10.48 6.95
N GLU A 44 -7.65 -10.84 5.86
CA GLU A 44 -6.23 -10.54 5.67
C GLU A 44 -6.06 -9.75 4.38
N LEU A 45 -5.41 -8.60 4.46
CA LEU A 45 -5.14 -7.73 3.33
C LEU A 45 -3.65 -7.72 3.01
N GLN A 46 -3.32 -7.91 1.73
CA GLN A 46 -1.96 -7.76 1.24
C GLN A 46 -1.90 -6.44 0.48
N VAL A 47 -1.06 -5.53 0.93
CA VAL A 47 -1.06 -4.14 0.45
C VAL A 47 0.34 -3.74 0.02
N ILE A 48 0.43 -3.07 -1.15
CA ILE A 48 1.67 -2.42 -1.59
C ILE A 48 1.59 -0.97 -1.16
N VAL A 49 2.62 -0.49 -0.47
CA VAL A 49 2.75 0.90 -0.06
C VAL A 49 3.81 1.56 -0.92
N TYR A 50 3.42 2.61 -1.64
CA TYR A 50 4.32 3.33 -2.52
C TYR A 50 5.11 4.42 -1.80
N GLN A 51 4.61 4.87 -0.65
CA GLN A 51 5.28 5.87 0.18
C GLN A 51 5.85 5.19 1.42
N TYR A 52 7.02 5.64 1.86
CA TYR A 52 7.74 5.00 2.97
C TYR A 52 7.59 5.74 4.30
N TRP A 53 6.82 6.82 4.31
CA TRP A 53 6.56 7.61 5.51
C TRP A 53 5.07 7.56 5.84
N ASN A 54 4.74 7.96 7.07
CA ASN A 54 3.35 8.01 7.55
C ASN A 54 2.64 6.65 7.48
N ILE A 55 3.36 5.58 7.86
CA ILE A 55 2.82 4.23 7.81
C ILE A 55 1.56 4.12 8.70
N ASP A 56 1.56 4.75 9.87
CA ASP A 56 0.40 4.71 10.76
C ASP A 56 -0.84 5.34 10.12
N GLU A 57 -0.67 6.44 9.40
CA GLU A 57 -1.76 7.09 8.68
C GLU A 57 -2.27 6.21 7.53
N VAL A 58 -1.36 5.56 6.80
CA VAL A 58 -1.72 4.65 5.71
C VAL A 58 -2.50 3.47 6.25
N VAL A 59 -2.06 2.87 7.34
CA VAL A 59 -2.78 1.75 7.98
C VAL A 59 -4.17 2.20 8.44
N ALA A 60 -4.29 3.37 9.04
CA ALA A 60 -5.59 3.90 9.48
C ALA A 60 -6.53 4.11 8.29
N GLU A 61 -6.02 4.61 7.19
CA GLU A 61 -6.79 4.83 5.96
C GLU A 61 -7.24 3.50 5.33
N ILE A 62 -6.36 2.52 5.26
CA ILE A 62 -6.69 1.18 4.76
C ILE A 62 -7.80 0.55 5.60
N LYS A 63 -7.67 0.63 6.91
CA LYS A 63 -8.65 0.09 7.85
C LYS A 63 -10.02 0.76 7.67
N ALA A 64 -10.04 2.07 7.62
CA ALA A 64 -11.28 2.83 7.48
C ALA A 64 -11.97 2.52 6.15
N GLU A 65 -11.23 2.50 5.05
CA GLU A 65 -11.77 2.22 3.73
C GLU A 65 -12.30 0.79 3.63
N HIS A 66 -11.56 -0.18 4.13
CA HIS A 66 -11.99 -1.58 4.14
C HIS A 66 -13.30 -1.74 4.91
N ASN A 67 -13.39 -1.16 6.10
CA ASN A 67 -14.56 -1.32 6.96
C ASN A 67 -15.79 -0.61 6.37
N GLN A 68 -15.57 0.49 5.66
CA GLN A 68 -16.64 1.21 4.99
C GLN A 68 -17.24 0.41 3.83
N ILE A 69 -16.39 -0.27 3.04
CA ILE A 69 -16.81 -1.00 1.84
C ILE A 69 -17.32 -2.38 2.19
N ASN A 70 -16.63 -3.10 3.06
CA ASN A 70 -16.85 -4.53 3.32
C ASN A 70 -17.46 -4.82 4.69
N GLY A 71 -17.64 -3.80 5.53
CA GLY A 71 -18.06 -3.98 6.91
C GLY A 71 -16.90 -4.37 7.82
N THR A 72 -17.08 -4.19 9.13
CA THR A 72 -16.03 -4.46 10.11
C THR A 72 -15.90 -5.96 10.34
N PRO A 73 -14.71 -6.55 10.10
CA PRO A 73 -14.49 -7.98 10.39
C PRO A 73 -14.28 -8.21 11.90
N THR A 74 -14.21 -9.46 12.32
CA THR A 74 -13.84 -9.80 13.69
C THR A 74 -12.36 -9.49 13.92
N ILE A 75 -11.50 -9.94 13.00
CA ILE A 75 -10.07 -9.69 13.03
C ILE A 75 -9.64 -9.20 11.64
N LEU A 76 -8.87 -8.14 11.60
CA LEU A 76 -8.31 -7.60 10.37
C LEU A 76 -6.79 -7.60 10.46
N THR A 77 -6.15 -8.33 9.57
CA THR A 77 -4.69 -8.35 9.42
C THR A 77 -4.30 -7.58 8.17
N ILE A 78 -3.38 -6.65 8.32
CA ILE A 78 -2.87 -5.84 7.21
C ILE A 78 -1.37 -6.08 7.09
N ASN A 79 -0.95 -6.61 5.95
CA ASN A 79 0.46 -6.85 5.64
C ASN A 79 0.90 -5.89 4.56
N LEU A 80 1.95 -5.13 4.83
CA LEU A 80 2.48 -4.11 3.92
C LEU A 80 3.75 -4.59 3.24
N TYR A 81 3.78 -4.44 1.92
CA TYR A 81 4.92 -4.81 1.07
C TYR A 81 5.35 -3.60 0.25
N HIS A 82 6.61 -3.60 -0.18
CA HIS A 82 7.11 -2.55 -1.07
C HIS A 82 6.76 -2.82 -2.54
N SER A 83 6.54 -4.09 -2.91
CA SER A 83 6.22 -4.47 -4.28
C SER A 83 5.54 -5.84 -4.33
N LYS A 84 4.84 -6.11 -5.44
CA LYS A 84 4.30 -7.46 -5.71
C LYS A 84 5.40 -8.49 -5.85
N TRP A 85 6.57 -8.07 -6.33
CA TRP A 85 7.72 -8.95 -6.48
C TRP A 85 8.16 -9.52 -5.14
N SER A 86 8.20 -8.69 -4.09
CA SER A 86 8.53 -9.14 -2.74
C SER A 86 7.55 -10.21 -2.25
N PHE A 87 6.26 -10.00 -2.47
CA PHE A 87 5.24 -10.97 -2.08
C PHE A 87 5.40 -12.29 -2.84
N ARG A 88 5.58 -12.22 -4.17
CA ARG A 88 5.70 -13.42 -5.03
C ARG A 88 6.93 -14.26 -4.73
N ASN A 89 8.00 -13.65 -4.25
CA ASN A 89 9.25 -14.34 -3.95
C ASN A 89 9.36 -14.78 -2.49
N GLY A 90 8.25 -14.71 -1.75
CA GLY A 90 8.18 -15.22 -0.39
C GLY A 90 8.83 -14.33 0.65
N TYR A 91 9.15 -13.09 0.33
CA TYR A 91 9.65 -12.14 1.32
C TYR A 91 8.55 -11.77 2.29
N GLU A 92 8.93 -11.59 3.54
CA GLU A 92 7.98 -11.15 4.57
C GLU A 92 7.59 -9.70 4.35
N PRO A 93 6.38 -9.28 4.80
CA PRO A 93 6.01 -7.88 4.77
C PRO A 93 6.96 -7.06 5.65
N PHE A 94 7.22 -5.82 5.26
CA PHE A 94 8.06 -4.94 6.08
C PHE A 94 7.30 -4.42 7.30
N TYR A 95 5.98 -4.51 7.30
CA TYR A 95 5.11 -4.12 8.40
C TYR A 95 3.87 -5.00 8.38
N SER A 96 3.46 -5.46 9.55
CA SER A 96 2.25 -6.26 9.69
C SER A 96 1.54 -5.85 10.98
N THR A 97 0.23 -5.70 10.90
CA THR A 97 -0.58 -5.39 12.07
C THR A 97 -1.86 -6.21 12.05
N THR A 98 -2.31 -6.60 13.23
CA THR A 98 -3.56 -7.33 13.41
C THR A 98 -4.44 -6.54 14.36
N ILE A 99 -5.67 -6.28 13.93
CA ILE A 99 -6.64 -5.50 14.69
C ILE A 99 -7.78 -6.43 15.09
N ASN A 100 -8.04 -6.50 16.37
CA ASN A 100 -9.12 -7.31 16.92
C ASN A 100 -10.29 -6.39 17.30
N TYR A 101 -11.42 -6.57 16.63
CA TYR A 101 -12.64 -5.77 16.87
C TYR A 101 -13.60 -6.45 17.83
N ASN A 102 -13.25 -7.61 18.29
CA ASN A 102 -14.12 -8.41 19.15
C ASN A 102 -14.05 -7.96 20.62
#